data_e227f58bd3b98e7e2d5b1605d1d8fda9
#
_entry.id   e227f58bd3b98e7e2d5b1605d1d8fda9
#
_cell.length_a   1.000
_cell.length_b   1.000
_cell.length_c   1.000
_cell.angle_alpha   90.00
_cell.angle_beta   90.00
_cell.angle_gamma   90.00
#
_symmetry.space_group_name_H-M   'P 1'
#
loop_
_entity.id
_entity.type
_entity.pdbx_description
1 polymer ?
#
loop_
_entity_poly.entity_id
_entity_poly.type
_entity_poly.pdbx_seq_one_letter_code
_entity_poly.pdbx_strand_id
1 'polypeptide(L)'
;MPRLLVTVKISKGFETWTDMAKSLEDEAGAEGAKVVWAGANPDETSVYVMMDVPNPEFMQTFGLREDVKKAREDAGADVTSTTIITQIGDYWLGD
;
A
#
# COMPACT_ATOMS: atom_id res chain seq x y z
N MET A 1 -0.80 8.33 14.96
CA MET A 1 -0.84 7.13 14.09
C MET A 1 0.43 7.07 13.26
N PRO A 2 1.08 5.91 13.17
CA PRO A 2 2.28 5.80 12.36
C PRO A 2 1.98 6.07 10.87
N ARG A 3 2.89 6.74 10.22
CA ARG A 3 2.85 6.94 8.76
C ARG A 3 4.00 6.18 8.15
N LEU A 4 3.70 5.28 7.24
CA LEU A 4 4.71 4.39 6.66
C LEU A 4 4.92 4.69 5.18
N LEU A 5 6.17 4.55 4.73
CA LEU A 5 6.49 4.51 3.31
C LEU A 5 6.77 3.06 2.94
N VAL A 6 5.99 2.52 2.01
CA VAL A 6 6.00 1.11 1.66
C VAL A 6 6.22 0.96 0.16
N THR A 7 6.90 -0.09 -0.26
CA THR A 7 7.04 -0.44 -1.66
C THR A 7 6.65 -1.90 -1.91
N VAL A 8 6.15 -2.17 -3.11
CA VAL A 8 5.77 -3.51 -3.55
C VAL A 8 5.96 -3.61 -5.06
N LYS A 9 6.43 -4.76 -5.53
CA LYS A 9 6.56 -5.02 -6.97
C LYS A 9 5.20 -5.38 -7.56
N ILE A 10 4.93 -4.87 -8.77
CA ILE A 10 3.68 -5.13 -9.49
C ILE A 10 4.00 -5.59 -10.92
N SER A 11 3.03 -6.30 -11.55
CA SER A 11 3.20 -6.84 -12.90
C SER A 11 2.05 -6.53 -13.85
N LYS A 12 1.00 -5.85 -13.38
CA LYS A 12 -0.21 -5.57 -14.18
C LYS A 12 -0.51 -4.07 -14.34
N GLY A 13 0.48 -3.22 -14.05
CA GLY A 13 0.39 -1.78 -14.19
C GLY A 13 -0.19 -1.10 -12.96
N PHE A 14 0.03 0.21 -12.89
CA PHE A 14 -0.36 1.02 -11.75
C PHE A 14 -1.87 1.18 -11.63
N GLU A 15 -2.59 1.34 -12.76
CA GLU A 15 -4.05 1.49 -12.74
C GLU A 15 -4.73 0.27 -12.13
N THR A 16 -4.30 -0.93 -12.52
CA THR A 16 -4.83 -2.18 -11.94
C THR A 16 -4.58 -2.23 -10.45
N TRP A 17 -3.39 -1.83 -10.01
CA TRP A 17 -3.06 -1.78 -8.60
C TRP A 17 -3.92 -0.77 -7.85
N THR A 18 -4.13 0.44 -8.40
CA THR A 18 -4.95 1.46 -7.74
C THR A 18 -6.41 1.05 -7.65
N ASP A 19 -6.94 0.36 -8.66
CA ASP A 19 -8.31 -0.15 -8.62
C ASP A 19 -8.48 -1.15 -7.48
N MET A 20 -7.52 -2.03 -7.29
CA MET A 20 -7.51 -2.96 -6.15
C MET A 20 -7.43 -2.19 -4.82
N ALA A 21 -6.52 -1.22 -4.72
CA ALA A 21 -6.36 -0.43 -3.49
C ALA A 21 -7.65 0.30 -3.13
N LYS A 22 -8.33 0.88 -4.12
CA LYS A 22 -9.62 1.54 -3.91
C LYS A 22 -10.70 0.56 -3.44
N SER A 23 -10.67 -0.67 -3.92
CA SER A 23 -11.64 -1.69 -3.51
C SER A 23 -11.49 -2.10 -2.04
N LEU A 24 -10.31 -1.88 -1.45
CA LEU A 24 -10.02 -2.20 -0.05
C LEU A 24 -10.11 -0.98 0.87
N GLU A 25 -10.36 0.20 0.30
CA GLU A 25 -10.28 1.48 1.03
C GLU A 25 -11.24 1.54 2.20
N ASP A 26 -12.47 1.07 2.03
CA ASP A 26 -13.49 1.12 3.08
C ASP A 26 -13.13 0.20 4.24
N GLU A 27 -12.66 -1.02 3.96
CA GLU A 27 -12.27 -1.95 5.01
C GLU A 27 -11.04 -1.46 5.77
N ALA A 28 -10.04 -0.98 5.04
CA ALA A 28 -8.83 -0.44 5.65
C ALA A 28 -9.15 0.80 6.49
N GLY A 29 -10.03 1.66 5.98
CA GLY A 29 -10.49 2.85 6.70
C GLY A 29 -11.24 2.51 7.98
N ALA A 30 -12.03 1.44 7.98
CA ALA A 30 -12.72 0.98 9.17
C ALA A 30 -11.73 0.54 10.27
N GLU A 31 -10.54 0.11 9.90
CA GLU A 31 -9.48 -0.24 10.85
C GLU A 31 -8.55 0.94 11.17
N GLY A 32 -8.78 2.11 10.59
CA GLY A 32 -8.01 3.32 10.86
C GLY A 32 -6.87 3.58 9.90
N ALA A 33 -6.82 2.89 8.76
CA ALA A 33 -5.76 3.08 7.78
C ALA A 33 -6.21 3.97 6.63
N LYS A 34 -5.26 4.73 6.06
CA LYS A 34 -5.54 5.65 4.94
C LYS A 34 -4.30 5.79 4.07
N VAL A 35 -4.48 5.68 2.76
CA VAL A 35 -3.43 6.03 1.80
C VAL A 35 -3.35 7.55 1.70
N VAL A 36 -2.17 8.10 1.94
CA VAL A 36 -1.90 9.53 1.81
C VAL A 36 -1.48 9.86 0.38
N TRP A 37 -0.64 9.02 -0.19
CA TRP A 37 -0.11 9.19 -1.54
C TRP A 37 0.38 7.85 -2.06
N ALA A 38 0.25 7.65 -3.36
CA ALA A 38 0.82 6.49 -4.02
C ALA A 38 1.30 6.88 -5.42
N GLY A 39 2.37 6.25 -5.87
CA GLY A 39 2.91 6.45 -7.19
C GLY A 39 3.67 5.22 -7.66
N ALA A 40 3.93 5.15 -8.95
CA ALA A 40 4.70 4.06 -9.55
C ALA A 40 5.96 4.63 -10.21
N ASN A 41 6.96 3.76 -10.38
CA ASN A 41 8.12 4.10 -11.19
C ASN A 41 7.72 4.19 -12.68
N PRO A 42 8.57 4.77 -13.56
CA PRO A 42 8.15 5.03 -14.95
C PRO A 42 7.71 3.79 -15.74
N ASP A 43 8.30 2.63 -15.50
CA ASP A 43 7.91 1.40 -16.20
C ASP A 43 6.84 0.58 -15.45
N GLU A 44 6.32 1.13 -14.34
CA GLU A 44 5.23 0.54 -13.56
C GLU A 44 5.51 -0.89 -13.08
N THR A 45 6.74 -1.12 -12.65
CA THR A 45 7.15 -2.41 -12.07
C THR A 45 7.15 -2.39 -10.55
N SER A 46 7.01 -1.21 -9.95
CA SER A 46 6.96 -1.03 -8.49
C SER A 46 6.01 0.10 -8.13
N VAL A 47 5.37 -0.03 -6.99
CA VAL A 47 4.53 1.02 -6.40
C VAL A 47 5.16 1.48 -5.11
N TYR A 48 5.04 2.77 -4.85
CA TYR A 48 5.50 3.41 -3.61
C TYR A 48 4.28 4.05 -2.96
N VAL A 49 4.03 3.72 -1.70
CA VAL A 49 2.82 4.14 -0.99
C VAL A 49 3.20 4.79 0.33
N MET A 50 2.67 5.97 0.57
CA MET A 50 2.70 6.59 1.89
C MET A 50 1.32 6.41 2.51
N MET A 51 1.24 5.79 3.69
CA MET A 51 -0.03 5.49 4.32
C MET A 51 0.01 5.67 5.83
N ASP A 52 -1.11 6.13 6.38
CA ASP A 52 -1.33 6.16 7.82
C ASP A 52 -1.92 4.82 8.24
N VAL A 53 -1.41 4.24 9.31
CA VAL A 53 -1.86 2.94 9.81
C VAL A 53 -2.13 3.04 11.32
N PRO A 54 -3.04 2.20 11.86
CA PRO A 54 -3.36 2.24 13.29
C PRO A 54 -2.19 1.76 14.17
N ASN A 55 -1.33 0.89 13.62
CA ASN A 55 -0.16 0.37 14.31
C ASN A 55 0.85 -0.13 13.27
N PRO A 56 2.14 -0.33 13.67
CA PRO A 56 3.18 -0.76 12.73
C PRO A 56 2.94 -2.15 12.13
N GLU A 57 2.17 -3.00 12.79
CA GLU A 57 1.89 -4.36 12.34
C GLU A 57 0.73 -4.44 11.33
N PHE A 58 0.09 -3.32 10.99
CA PHE A 58 -1.08 -3.29 10.12
C PHE A 58 -0.83 -4.01 8.77
N MET A 59 0.35 -3.80 8.17
CA MET A 59 0.66 -4.44 6.89
C MET A 59 0.75 -5.97 7.03
N GLN A 60 1.12 -6.48 8.20
CA GLN A 60 1.21 -7.91 8.46
C GLN A 60 -0.16 -8.49 8.83
N THR A 61 -0.98 -7.75 9.53
CA THR A 61 -2.31 -8.23 9.95
C THR A 61 -3.35 -8.07 8.87
N PHE A 62 -3.52 -6.86 8.33
CA PHE A 62 -4.50 -6.60 7.27
C PHE A 62 -3.97 -7.01 5.89
N GLY A 63 -2.75 -6.62 5.57
CA GLY A 63 -2.16 -6.82 4.24
C GLY A 63 -1.91 -8.29 3.90
N LEU A 64 -1.77 -9.16 4.90
CA LEU A 64 -1.59 -10.60 4.73
C LEU A 64 -2.84 -11.41 5.10
N ARG A 65 -3.95 -10.73 5.42
CA ARG A 65 -5.24 -11.42 5.58
C ARG A 65 -5.55 -12.14 4.26
N GLU A 66 -6.03 -13.37 4.33
CA GLU A 66 -6.12 -14.25 3.17
C GLU A 66 -6.86 -13.62 1.98
N ASP A 67 -8.01 -12.98 2.22
CA ASP A 67 -8.78 -12.31 1.17
C ASP A 67 -8.08 -11.08 0.60
N VAL A 68 -7.41 -10.30 1.44
CA VAL A 68 -6.65 -9.13 1.02
C VAL A 68 -5.42 -9.53 0.23
N LYS A 69 -4.71 -10.56 0.71
CA LYS A 69 -3.54 -11.10 0.00
C LYS A 69 -3.93 -11.57 -1.41
N LYS A 70 -5.05 -12.29 -1.51
CA LYS A 70 -5.54 -12.76 -2.81
C LYS A 70 -5.89 -11.59 -3.74
N ALA A 71 -6.57 -10.57 -3.24
CA ALA A 71 -6.92 -9.39 -4.03
C ALA A 71 -5.65 -8.69 -4.56
N ARG A 72 -4.62 -8.58 -3.71
CA ARG A 72 -3.34 -8.00 -4.10
C ARG A 72 -2.66 -8.83 -5.18
N GLU A 73 -2.60 -10.14 -5.02
CA GLU A 73 -1.99 -11.04 -6.00
C GLU A 73 -2.74 -11.01 -7.34
N ASP A 74 -4.06 -11.00 -7.30
CA ASP A 74 -4.89 -10.92 -8.51
C ASP A 74 -4.66 -9.59 -9.26
N ALA A 75 -4.32 -8.53 -8.55
CA ALA A 75 -3.99 -7.23 -9.14
C ALA A 75 -2.53 -7.13 -9.61
N GLY A 76 -1.78 -8.22 -9.53
CA GLY A 76 -0.39 -8.27 -10.00
C GLY A 76 0.67 -7.92 -8.96
N ALA A 77 0.29 -7.75 -7.69
CA ALA A 77 1.27 -7.46 -6.65
C ALA A 77 2.02 -8.72 -6.24
N ASP A 78 3.35 -8.63 -6.16
CA ASP A 78 4.16 -9.65 -5.52
C ASP A 78 4.13 -9.36 -4.01
N VAL A 79 3.21 -10.00 -3.30
CA VAL A 79 2.97 -9.72 -1.89
C VAL A 79 4.23 -9.93 -1.05
N THR A 80 5.05 -10.92 -1.40
CA THR A 80 6.30 -11.20 -0.67
C THR A 80 7.34 -10.10 -0.83
N SER A 81 7.22 -9.26 -1.86
CA SER A 81 8.12 -8.14 -2.09
C SER A 81 7.75 -6.89 -1.29
N THR A 82 6.61 -6.91 -0.59
CA THR A 82 6.15 -5.77 0.20
C THR A 82 7.20 -5.44 1.27
N THR A 83 7.71 -4.21 1.23
CA THR A 83 8.77 -3.76 2.13
C THR A 83 8.37 -2.42 2.73
N ILE A 84 8.43 -2.32 4.05
CA ILE A 84 8.32 -1.02 4.72
C ILE A 84 9.70 -0.39 4.64
N ILE A 85 9.80 0.68 3.84
CA ILE A 85 11.08 1.38 3.64
C ILE A 85 11.46 2.10 4.94
N THR A 86 10.50 2.85 5.50
CA THR A 86 10.72 3.58 6.74
C THR A 86 9.38 4.09 7.27
N GLN A 87 9.37 4.48 8.53
CA GLN A 87 8.30 5.29 9.09
C GLN A 87 8.59 6.75 8.77
N ILE A 88 7.57 7.50 8.38
CA ILE A 88 7.70 8.92 8.04
C ILE A 88 7.37 9.75 9.28
N GLY A 89 8.32 10.58 9.71
CA GLY A 89 8.10 11.53 10.80
C GLY A 89 7.51 12.83 10.26
N ASP A 90 8.39 13.74 9.86
CA ASP A 90 7.96 15.01 9.27
C ASP A 90 7.97 14.92 7.74
N TYR A 91 7.14 15.72 7.07
CA TYR A 91 7.07 15.67 5.62
C TYR A 91 6.54 17.00 5.06
N TRP A 92 6.81 17.20 3.77
CA TRP A 92 6.35 18.37 3.02
C TRP A 92 5.83 17.90 1.65
N LEU A 93 4.62 18.31 1.29
CA LEU A 93 3.99 17.89 0.03
C LEU A 93 4.35 18.78 -1.17
N GLY A 94 5.12 19.84 -0.93
CA GLY A 94 5.45 20.80 -1.97
C GLY A 94 4.35 21.85 -2.16
N ASP A 95 4.60 22.75 -3.07
CA ASP A 95 3.67 23.86 -3.36
C ASP A 95 3.02 23.68 -4.71
#